data_9dd23ad9d14567379d6f33309c4fccd2
#
_entry.id   9dd23ad9d14567379d6f33309c4fccd2
#
_cell.length_a   1.000
_cell.length_b   1.000
_cell.length_c   1.000
_cell.angle_alpha   90.00
_cell.angle_beta   90.00
_cell.angle_gamma   90.00
#
_symmetry.space_group_name_H-M   'P 1'
#
loop_
_entity.id
_entity.type
_entity.pdbx_description
1 polymer ?
#
loop_
_entity_poly.entity_id
_entity_poly.type
_entity_poly.pdbx_seq_one_letter_code
_entity_poly.pdbx_strand_id
1 'polypeptide(L)'
;EQRNEVVVELGKGLEMGQYEISKYIPQYLGEAALYLHPSELDEQVLWLKTLLGSPNDSAVAGALNTIAVLLQHYPAYQQRFPERREVYEARRQELLGLLLQGLAHYRETVRQEALLVTGKLLFESPRLTMAETARLFALSYRKLLFLTQESSSRQDGLTFFYRAAALAHINRFIALRRLDHGPFTFEKPRKIAFFPGTFDPFTLSHKGIVHAIRDLGFEVYLAVDEFSWSKKAQPHLIRRQIVNLSVAGDFHVHLFPDDIPVNIANPADLRRLVDLFPGQQVYIVAGSDVVAKASSYKAEPRPFSIHRMNHVIFRRAGEAELPAPLPITGQVIQLQLPPHLEDISSTRIRENVDLNRDISNFIDPVIQDFIYQNGLYLRDSQEKPMLGAGDLEFQWVGEPDPLLLDSLTAGQPDREIVRSAITDQGDRVLLLRRAGSGDILGYIAYRSLTTSQLFTALGDTELANRIRLRAAG
;
A
#
# COMPACT_ATOMS: atom_id res chain seq x y z
N GLU A 1 -36.24 -15.83 9.12
CA GLU A 1 -35.58 -17.15 9.04
C GLU A 1 -35.26 -17.53 7.60
N GLN A 2 -36.25 -17.75 6.72
CA GLN A 2 -36.00 -18.20 5.33
C GLN A 2 -35.08 -17.30 4.50
N ARG A 3 -35.11 -15.99 4.73
CA ARG A 3 -34.22 -15.05 4.00
C ARG A 3 -32.77 -15.19 4.44
N ASN A 4 -32.56 -15.40 5.73
CA ASN A 4 -31.23 -15.60 6.29
C ASN A 4 -30.64 -16.95 5.82
N GLU A 5 -31.45 -18.00 5.73
CA GLU A 5 -31.02 -19.29 5.16
C GLU A 5 -30.50 -19.16 3.71
N VAL A 6 -31.23 -18.42 2.86
CA VAL A 6 -30.80 -18.18 1.48
C VAL A 6 -29.45 -17.45 1.43
N VAL A 7 -29.27 -16.42 2.26
CA VAL A 7 -28.03 -15.65 2.32
C VAL A 7 -26.86 -16.52 2.82
N VAL A 8 -27.11 -17.35 3.84
CA VAL A 8 -26.11 -18.30 4.36
C VAL A 8 -25.69 -19.33 3.31
N GLU A 9 -26.65 -19.93 2.58
CA GLU A 9 -26.34 -20.91 1.53
C GLU A 9 -25.58 -20.29 0.35
N LEU A 10 -25.96 -19.10 -0.08
CA LEU A 10 -25.20 -18.35 -1.08
C LEU A 10 -23.77 -18.02 -0.58
N GLY A 11 -23.64 -17.66 0.70
CA GLY A 11 -22.35 -17.42 1.34
C GLY A 11 -21.42 -18.64 1.32
N LYS A 12 -21.95 -19.82 1.67
CA LYS A 12 -21.19 -21.08 1.58
C LYS A 12 -20.70 -21.35 0.16
N GLY A 13 -21.55 -21.11 -0.85
CA GLY A 13 -21.17 -21.25 -2.25
C GLY A 13 -20.03 -20.29 -2.66
N LEU A 14 -19.99 -19.10 -2.08
CA LEU A 14 -18.91 -18.15 -2.30
C LEU A 14 -17.60 -18.61 -1.65
N GLU A 15 -17.66 -19.13 -0.42
CA GLU A 15 -16.50 -19.67 0.33
C GLU A 15 -15.87 -20.88 -0.38
N MET A 16 -16.64 -21.69 -1.08
CA MET A 16 -16.11 -22.81 -1.85
C MET A 16 -15.10 -22.37 -2.92
N GLY A 17 -15.15 -21.13 -3.37
CA GLY A 17 -14.17 -20.52 -4.27
C GLY A 17 -14.08 -21.20 -5.65
N GLN A 18 -15.11 -21.93 -6.07
CA GLN A 18 -15.18 -22.52 -7.41
C GLN A 18 -15.68 -21.45 -8.38
N TYR A 19 -14.80 -20.98 -9.25
CA TYR A 19 -15.09 -19.86 -10.16
C TYR A 19 -16.40 -20.04 -10.95
N GLU A 20 -16.67 -21.22 -11.49
CA GLU A 20 -17.86 -21.49 -12.30
C GLU A 20 -19.17 -21.31 -11.52
N ILE A 21 -19.17 -21.51 -10.23
CA ILE A 21 -20.31 -21.32 -9.34
C ILE A 21 -20.26 -19.91 -8.75
N SER A 22 -19.11 -19.50 -8.23
CA SER A 22 -18.95 -18.26 -7.47
C SER A 22 -19.16 -16.99 -8.31
N LYS A 23 -18.98 -17.03 -9.63
CA LYS A 23 -19.15 -15.85 -10.50
C LYS A 23 -20.59 -15.29 -10.55
N TYR A 24 -21.59 -16.11 -10.25
CA TYR A 24 -23.01 -15.69 -10.26
C TYR A 24 -23.53 -15.32 -8.87
N ILE A 25 -22.93 -15.86 -7.82
CA ILE A 25 -23.38 -15.70 -6.43
C ILE A 25 -23.39 -14.24 -5.98
N PRO A 26 -22.39 -13.40 -6.28
CA PRO A 26 -22.31 -12.04 -5.77
C PRO A 26 -23.54 -11.18 -6.06
N GLN A 27 -24.12 -11.33 -7.25
CA GLN A 27 -25.33 -10.61 -7.65
C GLN A 27 -26.50 -10.96 -6.74
N TYR A 28 -26.76 -12.26 -6.57
CA TYR A 28 -27.89 -12.75 -5.77
C TYR A 28 -27.67 -12.53 -4.28
N LEU A 29 -26.46 -12.74 -3.78
CA LEU A 29 -26.10 -12.54 -2.39
C LEU A 29 -26.21 -11.07 -1.99
N GLY A 30 -25.66 -10.16 -2.80
CA GLY A 30 -25.73 -8.73 -2.54
C GLY A 30 -27.16 -8.18 -2.56
N GLU A 31 -28.00 -8.67 -3.47
CA GLU A 31 -29.42 -8.30 -3.52
C GLU A 31 -30.20 -8.91 -2.35
N ALA A 32 -30.00 -10.20 -2.05
CA ALA A 32 -30.72 -10.90 -0.97
C ALA A 32 -30.37 -10.30 0.41
N ALA A 33 -29.13 -9.95 0.65
CA ALA A 33 -28.68 -9.37 1.91
C ALA A 33 -29.42 -8.06 2.27
N LEU A 34 -29.89 -7.32 1.27
CA LEU A 34 -30.67 -6.09 1.48
C LEU A 34 -32.13 -6.33 1.91
N TYR A 35 -32.56 -7.58 1.96
CA TYR A 35 -33.85 -7.96 2.55
C TYR A 35 -33.73 -8.43 3.99
N LEU A 36 -32.53 -8.51 4.52
CA LEU A 36 -32.25 -8.86 5.91
C LEU A 36 -32.65 -7.73 6.86
N HIS A 37 -32.85 -8.09 8.13
CA HIS A 37 -32.93 -7.10 9.19
C HIS A 37 -31.59 -6.37 9.34
N PRO A 38 -31.54 -5.09 9.77
CA PRO A 38 -30.29 -4.35 9.90
C PRO A 38 -29.18 -5.05 10.70
N SER A 39 -29.51 -5.77 11.79
CA SER A 39 -28.53 -6.54 12.57
C SER A 39 -27.95 -7.72 11.79
N GLU A 40 -28.79 -8.43 11.03
CA GLU A 40 -28.35 -9.54 10.18
C GLU A 40 -27.49 -9.04 9.00
N LEU A 41 -27.79 -7.85 8.46
CA LEU A 41 -26.93 -7.19 7.47
C LEU A 41 -25.57 -6.80 8.06
N ASP A 42 -25.54 -6.37 9.33
CA ASP A 42 -24.29 -6.07 10.02
C ASP A 42 -23.40 -7.31 10.14
N GLU A 43 -23.97 -8.45 10.48
CA GLU A 43 -23.29 -9.76 10.51
C GLU A 43 -22.77 -10.15 9.12
N GLN A 44 -23.57 -9.96 8.10
CA GLN A 44 -23.18 -10.23 6.70
C GLN A 44 -22.01 -9.36 6.24
N VAL A 45 -22.00 -8.08 6.58
CA VAL A 45 -20.87 -7.19 6.26
C VAL A 45 -19.62 -7.59 7.02
N LEU A 46 -19.75 -8.00 8.28
CA LEU A 46 -18.62 -8.51 9.06
C LEU A 46 -18.05 -9.80 8.44
N TRP A 47 -18.92 -10.72 8.02
CA TRP A 47 -18.51 -11.94 7.32
C TRP A 47 -17.80 -11.61 5.99
N LEU A 48 -18.31 -10.69 5.17
CA LEU A 48 -17.62 -10.24 3.94
C LEU A 48 -16.23 -9.67 4.22
N LYS A 49 -16.06 -8.91 5.30
CA LYS A 49 -14.73 -8.44 5.74
C LYS A 49 -13.78 -9.60 6.06
N THR A 50 -14.27 -10.61 6.76
CA THR A 50 -13.49 -11.81 7.05
C THR A 50 -13.08 -12.53 5.76
N LEU A 51 -14.00 -12.61 4.80
CA LEU A 51 -13.76 -13.26 3.52
C LEU A 51 -12.73 -12.52 2.64
N LEU A 52 -12.62 -11.20 2.77
CA LEU A 52 -11.55 -10.42 2.11
C LEU A 52 -10.14 -10.80 2.59
N GLY A 53 -10.00 -11.40 3.77
CA GLY A 53 -8.75 -11.99 4.28
C GLY A 53 -8.52 -13.45 3.85
N SER A 54 -9.40 -14.04 3.03
CA SER A 54 -9.25 -15.43 2.58
C SER A 54 -8.00 -15.63 1.71
N PRO A 55 -7.28 -16.76 1.84
CA PRO A 55 -6.20 -17.12 0.92
C PRO A 55 -6.72 -17.48 -0.49
N ASN A 56 -8.02 -17.72 -0.66
CA ASN A 56 -8.63 -18.06 -1.93
C ASN A 56 -9.02 -16.80 -2.72
N ASP A 57 -8.32 -16.52 -3.82
CA ASP A 57 -8.55 -15.34 -4.67
C ASP A 57 -9.97 -15.26 -5.22
N SER A 58 -10.58 -16.41 -5.57
CA SER A 58 -11.96 -16.44 -6.08
C SER A 58 -12.97 -16.04 -5.02
N ALA A 59 -12.75 -16.43 -3.76
CA ALA A 59 -13.60 -16.03 -2.65
C ALA A 59 -13.49 -14.53 -2.37
N VAL A 60 -12.25 -13.98 -2.40
CA VAL A 60 -12.02 -12.54 -2.24
C VAL A 60 -12.63 -11.74 -3.38
N ALA A 61 -12.47 -12.18 -4.63
CA ALA A 61 -13.09 -11.56 -5.80
C ALA A 61 -14.63 -11.56 -5.67
N GLY A 62 -15.19 -12.68 -5.24
CA GLY A 62 -16.64 -12.80 -4.98
C GLY A 62 -17.12 -11.85 -3.87
N ALA A 63 -16.35 -11.69 -2.79
CA ALA A 63 -16.66 -10.72 -1.73
C ALA A 63 -16.64 -9.27 -2.25
N LEU A 64 -15.63 -8.88 -3.04
CA LEU A 64 -15.55 -7.56 -3.66
C LEU A 64 -16.75 -7.28 -4.58
N ASN A 65 -17.13 -8.24 -5.41
CA ASN A 65 -18.30 -8.12 -6.27
C ASN A 65 -19.60 -7.99 -5.44
N THR A 66 -19.75 -8.79 -4.37
CA THR A 66 -20.92 -8.71 -3.48
C THR A 66 -21.01 -7.33 -2.82
N ILE A 67 -19.89 -6.79 -2.35
CA ILE A 67 -19.82 -5.43 -1.76
C ILE A 67 -20.25 -4.38 -2.78
N ALA A 68 -19.82 -4.50 -4.04
CA ALA A 68 -20.23 -3.55 -5.08
C ALA A 68 -21.74 -3.66 -5.38
N VAL A 69 -22.30 -4.86 -5.43
CA VAL A 69 -23.76 -5.06 -5.58
C VAL A 69 -24.52 -4.45 -4.40
N LEU A 70 -24.05 -4.65 -3.17
CA LEU A 70 -24.60 -3.99 -2.00
C LEU A 70 -24.61 -2.46 -2.17
N LEU A 71 -23.50 -1.87 -2.58
CA LEU A 71 -23.40 -0.41 -2.81
C LEU A 71 -24.36 0.08 -3.89
N GLN A 72 -24.54 -0.68 -4.98
CA GLN A 72 -25.46 -0.31 -6.05
C GLN A 72 -26.93 -0.28 -5.59
N HIS A 73 -27.31 -1.17 -4.73
CA HIS A 73 -28.72 -1.31 -4.26
C HIS A 73 -28.98 -0.62 -2.93
N TYR A 74 -27.94 -0.11 -2.27
CA TYR A 74 -28.03 0.48 -0.94
C TYR A 74 -28.99 1.67 -0.82
N PRO A 75 -29.15 2.56 -1.84
CA PRO A 75 -30.15 3.61 -1.79
C PRO A 75 -31.58 3.10 -1.61
N ALA A 76 -31.93 1.98 -2.23
CA ALA A 76 -33.25 1.35 -2.06
C ALA A 76 -33.44 0.77 -0.65
N TYR A 77 -32.37 0.27 -0.02
CA TYR A 77 -32.40 -0.17 1.37
C TYR A 77 -32.61 0.98 2.34
N GLN A 78 -31.95 2.13 2.14
CA GLN A 78 -32.16 3.34 2.94
C GLN A 78 -33.61 3.84 2.92
N GLN A 79 -34.30 3.69 1.80
CA GLN A 79 -35.70 4.09 1.68
C GLN A 79 -36.63 3.24 2.56
N ARG A 80 -36.27 1.99 2.83
CA ARG A 80 -37.07 1.09 3.71
C ARG A 80 -36.91 1.43 5.19
N PHE A 81 -35.76 1.97 5.61
CA PHE A 81 -35.42 2.23 7.00
C PHE A 81 -34.89 3.66 7.18
N PRO A 82 -35.71 4.68 6.89
CA PRO A 82 -35.26 6.10 6.88
C PRO A 82 -34.77 6.60 8.25
N GLU A 83 -35.22 6.00 9.34
CA GLU A 83 -34.81 6.33 10.70
C GLU A 83 -33.34 6.03 11.03
N ARG A 84 -32.69 5.22 10.19
CA ARG A 84 -31.26 4.81 10.38
C ARG A 84 -30.31 5.50 9.41
N ARG A 85 -30.67 6.65 8.90
CA ARG A 85 -29.92 7.35 7.85
C ARG A 85 -28.44 7.52 8.17
N GLU A 86 -28.09 7.89 9.40
CA GLU A 86 -26.69 8.11 9.81
C GLU A 86 -25.89 6.81 9.79
N VAL A 87 -26.48 5.72 10.26
CA VAL A 87 -25.86 4.38 10.22
C VAL A 87 -25.62 3.94 8.78
N TYR A 88 -26.53 4.25 7.88
CA TYR A 88 -26.42 3.88 6.46
C TYR A 88 -25.32 4.66 5.73
N GLU A 89 -25.15 5.95 6.02
CA GLU A 89 -24.05 6.72 5.45
C GLU A 89 -22.69 6.17 5.92
N ALA A 90 -22.55 5.86 7.21
CA ALA A 90 -21.34 5.24 7.74
C ALA A 90 -21.08 3.86 7.09
N ARG A 91 -22.11 3.03 6.93
CA ARG A 91 -22.02 1.73 6.28
C ARG A 91 -21.63 1.85 4.80
N ARG A 92 -22.18 2.81 4.09
CA ARG A 92 -21.85 3.07 2.69
C ARG A 92 -20.37 3.45 2.54
N GLN A 93 -19.87 4.31 3.43
CA GLN A 93 -18.44 4.65 3.47
C GLN A 93 -17.58 3.41 3.76
N GLU A 94 -17.98 2.61 4.73
CA GLU A 94 -17.30 1.37 5.07
C GLU A 94 -17.20 0.41 3.87
N LEU A 95 -18.33 0.11 3.20
CA LEU A 95 -18.37 -0.75 2.02
C LEU A 95 -17.48 -0.20 0.88
N LEU A 96 -17.53 1.10 0.63
CA LEU A 96 -16.67 1.73 -0.37
C LEU A 96 -15.18 1.65 0.05
N GLY A 97 -14.87 1.82 1.33
CA GLY A 97 -13.53 1.66 1.89
C GLY A 97 -12.96 0.25 1.65
N LEU A 98 -13.78 -0.79 1.82
CA LEU A 98 -13.38 -2.18 1.55
C LEU A 98 -13.01 -2.42 0.07
N LEU A 99 -13.74 -1.82 -0.88
CA LEU A 99 -13.38 -1.87 -2.30
C LEU A 99 -12.06 -1.14 -2.57
N LEU A 100 -11.86 0.03 -1.97
CA LEU A 100 -10.61 0.79 -2.10
C LEU A 100 -9.42 0.03 -1.51
N GLN A 101 -9.61 -0.69 -0.40
CA GLN A 101 -8.59 -1.57 0.17
C GLN A 101 -8.17 -2.66 -0.81
N GLY A 102 -9.12 -3.22 -1.57
CA GLY A 102 -8.84 -4.17 -2.66
C GLY A 102 -7.90 -3.60 -3.74
N LEU A 103 -7.97 -2.28 -4.03
CA LEU A 103 -7.08 -1.63 -5.00
C LEU A 103 -5.60 -1.61 -4.57
N ALA A 104 -5.33 -1.66 -3.28
CA ALA A 104 -3.98 -1.71 -2.72
C ALA A 104 -3.51 -3.14 -2.40
N HIS A 105 -4.35 -4.16 -2.62
CA HIS A 105 -4.06 -5.52 -2.20
C HIS A 105 -2.77 -6.05 -2.81
N TYR A 106 -1.97 -6.83 -2.03
CA TYR A 106 -0.68 -7.34 -2.48
C TYR A 106 -0.80 -8.44 -3.54
N ARG A 107 -1.92 -9.20 -3.58
CA ARG A 107 -2.21 -10.18 -4.65
C ARG A 107 -2.75 -9.47 -5.88
N GLU A 108 -2.12 -9.75 -7.03
CA GLU A 108 -2.45 -9.09 -8.30
C GLU A 108 -3.88 -9.38 -8.76
N THR A 109 -4.32 -10.63 -8.66
CA THR A 109 -5.68 -11.06 -9.01
C THR A 109 -6.75 -10.27 -8.26
N VAL A 110 -6.56 -10.02 -6.96
CA VAL A 110 -7.44 -9.22 -6.13
C VAL A 110 -7.47 -7.76 -6.56
N ARG A 111 -6.29 -7.18 -6.87
CA ARG A 111 -6.21 -5.79 -7.38
C ARG A 111 -6.93 -5.63 -8.72
N GLN A 112 -6.74 -6.57 -9.65
CA GLN A 112 -7.39 -6.56 -10.95
C GLN A 112 -8.91 -6.58 -10.81
N GLU A 113 -9.43 -7.47 -9.96
CA GLU A 113 -10.86 -7.55 -9.68
C GLU A 113 -11.39 -6.28 -9.02
N ALA A 114 -10.69 -5.75 -8.02
CA ALA A 114 -11.07 -4.49 -7.38
C ALA A 114 -11.12 -3.31 -8.36
N LEU A 115 -10.18 -3.23 -9.32
CA LEU A 115 -10.17 -2.22 -10.39
C LEU A 115 -11.39 -2.37 -11.30
N LEU A 116 -11.68 -3.60 -11.74
CA LEU A 116 -12.82 -3.91 -12.60
C LEU A 116 -14.14 -3.55 -11.89
N VAL A 117 -14.30 -4.01 -10.67
CA VAL A 117 -15.49 -3.79 -9.85
C VAL A 117 -15.69 -2.29 -9.59
N THR A 118 -14.66 -1.59 -9.16
CA THR A 118 -14.74 -0.15 -8.88
C THR A 118 -15.05 0.65 -10.14
N GLY A 119 -14.34 0.39 -11.24
CA GLY A 119 -14.54 1.11 -12.49
C GLY A 119 -15.91 0.85 -13.09
N LYS A 120 -16.22 -0.41 -13.37
CA LYS A 120 -17.43 -0.80 -14.11
C LYS A 120 -18.70 -0.80 -13.26
N LEU A 121 -18.66 -1.47 -12.10
CA LEU A 121 -19.87 -1.68 -11.30
C LEU A 121 -20.32 -0.44 -10.53
N LEU A 122 -19.41 0.46 -10.15
CA LEU A 122 -19.79 1.70 -9.47
C LEU A 122 -19.98 2.88 -10.42
N PHE A 123 -19.02 3.15 -11.30
CA PHE A 123 -19.03 4.37 -12.11
C PHE A 123 -19.78 4.25 -13.45
N GLU A 124 -20.09 3.04 -13.89
CA GLU A 124 -21.01 2.78 -15.03
C GLU A 124 -22.27 2.02 -14.62
N SER A 125 -22.61 2.01 -13.35
CA SER A 125 -23.80 1.29 -12.88
C SER A 125 -25.09 1.88 -13.45
N PRO A 126 -25.95 1.08 -14.12
CA PRO A 126 -27.27 1.54 -14.52
C PRO A 126 -28.25 1.64 -13.34
N ARG A 127 -27.85 1.17 -12.16
CA ARG A 127 -28.70 1.09 -10.95
C ARG A 127 -28.49 2.28 -10.01
N LEU A 128 -27.37 2.98 -10.13
CA LEU A 128 -27.09 4.21 -9.40
C LEU A 128 -27.50 5.43 -10.23
N THR A 129 -28.17 6.37 -9.60
CA THR A 129 -28.43 7.67 -10.22
C THR A 129 -27.13 8.46 -10.37
N MET A 130 -27.09 9.42 -11.28
CA MET A 130 -25.93 10.31 -11.46
C MET A 130 -25.55 11.00 -10.13
N ALA A 131 -26.54 11.40 -9.32
CA ALA A 131 -26.30 12.05 -8.03
C ALA A 131 -25.65 11.09 -7.01
N GLU A 132 -26.05 9.83 -6.96
CA GLU A 132 -25.47 8.82 -6.07
C GLU A 132 -24.04 8.48 -6.49
N THR A 133 -23.81 8.26 -7.78
CA THR A 133 -22.45 8.02 -8.31
C THR A 133 -21.56 9.23 -8.04
N ALA A 134 -22.07 10.45 -8.20
CA ALA A 134 -21.32 11.68 -7.90
C ALA A 134 -20.95 11.79 -6.41
N ARG A 135 -21.81 11.34 -5.50
CA ARG A 135 -21.47 11.27 -4.06
C ARG A 135 -20.35 10.27 -3.78
N LEU A 136 -20.43 9.05 -4.35
CA LEU A 136 -19.38 8.04 -4.22
C LEU A 136 -18.05 8.57 -4.77
N PHE A 137 -18.09 9.25 -5.92
CA PHE A 137 -16.91 9.85 -6.52
C PHE A 137 -16.33 10.98 -5.66
N ALA A 138 -17.16 11.91 -5.18
CA ALA A 138 -16.71 13.01 -4.33
C ALA A 138 -16.04 12.51 -3.04
N LEU A 139 -16.50 11.39 -2.50
CA LEU A 139 -15.91 10.75 -1.32
C LEU A 139 -14.58 10.04 -1.63
N SER A 140 -14.47 9.40 -2.79
CA SER A 140 -13.36 8.49 -3.12
C SER A 140 -12.31 9.06 -4.06
N TYR A 141 -12.54 10.17 -4.77
CA TYR A 141 -11.69 10.62 -5.89
C TYR A 141 -10.21 10.78 -5.53
N ARG A 142 -9.90 11.34 -4.35
CA ARG A 142 -8.51 11.48 -3.90
C ARG A 142 -7.87 10.12 -3.64
N LYS A 143 -8.60 9.21 -2.99
CA LYS A 143 -8.14 7.83 -2.78
C LYS A 143 -7.89 7.11 -4.10
N LEU A 144 -8.83 7.21 -5.03
CA LEU A 144 -8.68 6.63 -6.37
C LEU A 144 -7.44 7.18 -7.08
N LEU A 145 -7.22 8.50 -7.01
CA LEU A 145 -6.04 9.13 -7.59
C LEU A 145 -4.74 8.54 -7.00
N PHE A 146 -4.59 8.55 -5.68
CA PHE A 146 -3.37 8.04 -5.03
C PHE A 146 -3.19 6.53 -5.26
N LEU A 147 -4.24 5.72 -5.06
CA LEU A 147 -4.16 4.27 -5.23
C LEU A 147 -3.87 3.84 -6.68
N THR A 148 -4.35 4.58 -7.67
CA THR A 148 -4.07 4.29 -9.08
C THR A 148 -2.71 4.78 -9.54
N GLN A 149 -2.11 5.75 -8.88
CA GLN A 149 -0.75 6.24 -9.17
C GLN A 149 0.32 5.41 -8.48
N GLU A 150 0.00 4.76 -7.36
CA GLU A 150 0.95 3.92 -6.64
C GLU A 150 1.46 2.80 -7.55
N SER A 151 2.76 2.77 -7.79
CA SER A 151 3.38 1.74 -8.62
C SER A 151 3.49 0.43 -7.86
N SER A 152 2.83 -0.59 -8.34
CA SER A 152 3.12 -1.97 -8.01
C SER A 152 4.33 -2.45 -8.81
N SER A 153 4.96 -3.54 -8.38
CA SER A 153 6.21 -4.06 -8.96
C SER A 153 6.20 -4.12 -10.51
N ARG A 154 7.37 -4.11 -11.13
CA ARG A 154 7.56 -4.17 -12.59
C ARG A 154 6.90 -5.37 -13.29
N GLN A 155 6.37 -6.34 -12.54
CA GLN A 155 5.73 -7.55 -13.06
C GLN A 155 4.24 -7.41 -13.37
N ASP A 156 3.62 -6.29 -13.00
CA ASP A 156 2.17 -6.09 -13.09
C ASP A 156 1.68 -5.59 -14.48
N GLY A 157 2.19 -6.14 -15.57
CA GLY A 157 1.79 -5.73 -16.93
C GLY A 157 0.29 -5.80 -17.18
N LEU A 158 -0.38 -6.85 -16.71
CA LEU A 158 -1.84 -6.99 -16.84
C LEU A 158 -2.60 -5.99 -15.96
N THR A 159 -2.13 -5.72 -14.75
CA THR A 159 -2.73 -4.70 -13.86
C THR A 159 -2.74 -3.32 -14.51
N PHE A 160 -1.76 -2.99 -15.36
CA PHE A 160 -1.79 -1.77 -16.14
C PHE A 160 -3.03 -1.66 -17.03
N PHE A 161 -3.40 -2.73 -17.74
CA PHE A 161 -4.61 -2.76 -18.60
C PHE A 161 -5.89 -2.65 -17.77
N TYR A 162 -5.99 -3.36 -16.64
CA TYR A 162 -7.14 -3.23 -15.74
C TYR A 162 -7.27 -1.82 -15.16
N ARG A 163 -6.15 -1.20 -14.82
CA ARG A 163 -6.10 0.19 -14.35
C ARG A 163 -6.56 1.16 -15.43
N ALA A 164 -6.07 1.01 -16.65
CA ALA A 164 -6.49 1.82 -17.79
C ALA A 164 -8.00 1.68 -18.08
N ALA A 165 -8.53 0.45 -18.02
CA ALA A 165 -9.96 0.19 -18.19
C ALA A 165 -10.80 0.85 -17.09
N ALA A 166 -10.41 0.69 -15.82
CA ALA A 166 -11.10 1.33 -14.70
C ALA A 166 -11.11 2.86 -14.81
N LEU A 167 -9.96 3.46 -15.16
CA LEU A 167 -9.86 4.90 -15.37
C LEU A 167 -10.70 5.38 -16.56
N ALA A 168 -10.86 4.56 -17.62
CA ALA A 168 -11.74 4.89 -18.75
C ALA A 168 -13.21 4.95 -18.32
N HIS A 169 -13.68 4.03 -17.47
CA HIS A 169 -15.04 4.07 -16.91
C HIS A 169 -15.25 5.30 -16.02
N ILE A 170 -14.30 5.59 -15.15
CA ILE A 170 -14.35 6.79 -14.29
C ILE A 170 -14.36 8.08 -15.14
N ASN A 171 -13.49 8.16 -16.17
CA ASN A 171 -13.43 9.32 -17.06
C ASN A 171 -14.75 9.52 -17.82
N ARG A 172 -15.38 8.44 -18.30
CA ARG A 172 -16.68 8.51 -18.96
C ARG A 172 -17.75 9.06 -18.02
N PHE A 173 -17.80 8.58 -16.78
CA PHE A 173 -18.69 9.13 -15.75
C PHE A 173 -18.46 10.63 -15.54
N ILE A 174 -17.20 11.06 -15.39
CA ILE A 174 -16.85 12.49 -15.20
C ILE A 174 -17.32 13.33 -16.40
N ALA A 175 -17.11 12.83 -17.63
CA ALA A 175 -17.50 13.52 -18.84
C ALA A 175 -19.02 13.67 -18.96
N LEU A 176 -19.78 12.61 -18.72
CA LEU A 176 -21.25 12.64 -18.73
C LEU A 176 -21.79 13.58 -17.67
N ARG A 177 -21.30 13.48 -16.45
CA ARG A 177 -21.74 14.35 -15.36
C ARG A 177 -21.44 15.83 -15.66
N ARG A 178 -20.28 16.11 -16.29
CA ARG A 178 -19.91 17.48 -16.68
C ARG A 178 -20.86 18.07 -17.72
N LEU A 179 -21.33 17.26 -18.66
CA LEU A 179 -22.32 17.67 -19.68
C LEU A 179 -23.67 18.02 -19.04
N ASP A 180 -24.16 17.19 -18.14
CA ASP A 180 -25.49 17.29 -17.58
C ASP A 180 -25.58 18.26 -16.39
N HIS A 181 -24.52 18.38 -15.58
CA HIS A 181 -24.55 19.06 -14.29
C HIS A 181 -23.36 20.01 -14.06
N GLY A 182 -22.53 20.25 -15.07
CA GLY A 182 -21.33 21.09 -14.97
C GLY A 182 -20.15 20.40 -14.26
N PRO A 183 -19.02 21.09 -14.09
CA PRO A 183 -17.81 20.54 -13.51
C PRO A 183 -17.98 20.17 -12.03
N PHE A 184 -17.18 19.23 -11.56
CA PHE A 184 -17.05 18.96 -10.14
C PHE A 184 -16.33 20.11 -9.43
N THR A 185 -16.87 20.48 -8.26
CA THR A 185 -16.22 21.38 -7.32
C THR A 185 -15.91 20.60 -6.05
N PHE A 186 -14.66 20.59 -5.65
CA PHE A 186 -14.22 19.89 -4.43
C PHE A 186 -13.72 20.90 -3.41
N GLU A 187 -14.18 20.75 -2.18
CA GLU A 187 -13.66 21.54 -1.07
C GLU A 187 -12.22 21.13 -0.76
N LYS A 188 -11.34 22.11 -0.61
CA LYS A 188 -9.98 21.86 -0.15
C LYS A 188 -10.00 21.64 1.37
N PRO A 189 -9.27 20.66 1.89
CA PRO A 189 -9.12 20.50 3.34
C PRO A 189 -8.45 21.73 3.92
N ARG A 190 -8.88 22.16 5.09
CA ARG A 190 -8.29 23.34 5.75
C ARG A 190 -7.01 23.00 6.50
N LYS A 191 -6.92 21.78 7.01
CA LYS A 191 -5.83 21.30 7.85
C LYS A 191 -5.20 20.06 7.23
N ILE A 192 -3.88 20.05 7.12
CA ILE A 192 -3.07 18.95 6.61
C ILE A 192 -2.21 18.45 7.75
N ALA A 193 -2.21 17.14 7.98
CA ALA A 193 -1.29 16.46 8.89
C ALA A 193 -0.28 15.66 8.08
N PHE A 194 0.98 16.04 8.14
CA PHE A 194 2.10 15.30 7.55
C PHE A 194 2.72 14.42 8.61
N PHE A 195 2.62 13.11 8.43
CA PHE A 195 3.08 12.13 9.39
C PHE A 195 4.25 11.31 8.81
N PRO A 196 5.51 11.76 9.02
CA PRO A 196 6.68 10.99 8.66
C PRO A 196 6.92 9.87 9.67
N GLY A 197 7.30 8.70 9.20
CA GLY A 197 7.63 7.58 10.08
C GLY A 197 8.31 6.42 9.36
N THR A 198 9.07 5.62 10.12
CA THR A 198 9.73 4.43 9.58
C THR A 198 8.71 3.35 9.21
N PHE A 199 7.63 3.20 9.98
CA PHE A 199 6.52 2.26 9.77
C PHE A 199 6.97 0.84 9.42
N ASP A 200 7.74 0.22 10.30
CA ASP A 200 8.37 -1.07 10.07
C ASP A 200 8.00 -2.15 11.12
N PRO A 201 6.78 -2.74 11.03
CA PRO A 201 5.66 -2.40 10.17
C PRO A 201 4.77 -1.27 10.71
N PHE A 202 3.84 -0.80 9.89
CA PHE A 202 2.72 0.04 10.30
C PHE A 202 1.77 -0.77 11.19
N THR A 203 1.39 -0.24 12.37
CA THR A 203 0.69 -0.96 13.43
C THR A 203 -0.70 -0.40 13.69
N LEU A 204 -1.53 -1.11 14.44
CA LEU A 204 -2.83 -0.59 14.91
C LEU A 204 -2.67 0.66 15.78
N SER A 205 -1.55 0.81 16.51
CA SER A 205 -1.24 2.05 17.22
C SER A 205 -1.05 3.24 16.26
N HIS A 206 -0.30 3.05 15.18
CA HIS A 206 -0.16 4.09 14.13
C HIS A 206 -1.52 4.41 13.49
N LYS A 207 -2.33 3.39 13.21
CA LYS A 207 -3.68 3.55 12.64
C LYS A 207 -4.60 4.32 13.58
N GLY A 208 -4.53 4.04 14.88
CA GLY A 208 -5.26 4.78 15.91
C GLY A 208 -4.90 6.26 15.97
N ILE A 209 -3.60 6.60 15.88
CA ILE A 209 -3.12 7.98 15.79
C ILE A 209 -3.70 8.67 14.56
N VAL A 210 -3.60 8.01 13.40
CA VAL A 210 -4.10 8.53 12.13
C VAL A 210 -5.59 8.81 12.19
N HIS A 211 -6.38 7.89 12.74
CA HIS A 211 -7.82 8.05 12.89
C HIS A 211 -8.16 9.21 13.85
N ALA A 212 -7.47 9.30 14.99
CA ALA A 212 -7.68 10.41 15.94
C ALA A 212 -7.40 11.78 15.28
N ILE A 213 -6.35 11.88 14.45
CA ILE A 213 -6.02 13.11 13.73
C ILE A 213 -7.07 13.41 12.65
N ARG A 214 -7.47 12.40 11.86
CA ARG A 214 -8.53 12.51 10.86
C ARG A 214 -9.83 13.03 11.47
N ASP A 215 -10.22 12.50 12.63
CA ASP A 215 -11.46 12.83 13.31
C ASP A 215 -11.47 14.27 13.87
N LEU A 216 -10.29 14.91 13.97
CA LEU A 216 -10.14 16.36 14.20
C LEU A 216 -10.29 17.21 12.92
N GLY A 217 -10.67 16.59 11.80
CA GLY A 217 -10.93 17.25 10.52
C GLY A 217 -9.66 17.50 9.69
N PHE A 218 -8.62 16.70 9.88
CA PHE A 218 -7.40 16.74 9.07
C PHE A 218 -7.49 15.82 7.85
N GLU A 219 -6.84 16.24 6.79
CA GLU A 219 -6.38 15.34 5.73
C GLU A 219 -4.98 14.85 6.12
N VAL A 220 -4.78 13.54 6.25
CA VAL A 220 -3.55 12.95 6.79
C VAL A 220 -2.71 12.38 5.65
N TYR A 221 -1.44 12.76 5.58
CA TYR A 221 -0.47 12.25 4.63
C TYR A 221 0.65 11.51 5.36
N LEU A 222 0.77 10.22 5.10
CA LEU A 222 1.78 9.33 5.66
C LEU A 222 3.00 9.30 4.75
N ALA A 223 4.15 9.71 5.25
CA ALA A 223 5.41 9.65 4.53
C ALA A 223 6.30 8.56 5.13
N VAL A 224 6.66 7.56 4.32
CA VAL A 224 7.59 6.52 4.75
C VAL A 224 8.99 7.11 4.75
N ASP A 225 9.63 7.17 5.92
CA ASP A 225 10.92 7.82 6.11
C ASP A 225 12.06 7.01 5.48
N GLU A 226 12.77 7.61 4.55
CA GLU A 226 13.99 7.08 3.93
C GLU A 226 15.26 7.51 4.69
N PHE A 227 15.17 8.55 5.52
CA PHE A 227 16.32 9.18 6.16
C PHE A 227 16.68 8.58 7.52
N SER A 228 16.00 7.52 7.94
CA SER A 228 16.29 6.85 9.23
C SER A 228 17.44 5.84 9.10
N TRP A 229 18.66 6.32 8.88
CA TRP A 229 19.89 5.53 8.69
C TRP A 229 20.27 4.63 9.88
N SER A 230 19.73 4.88 11.05
CA SER A 230 20.10 4.19 12.28
C SER A 230 19.30 2.91 12.57
N LYS A 231 18.27 2.60 11.78
CA LYS A 231 17.40 1.44 12.02
C LYS A 231 17.59 0.40 10.92
N LYS A 232 17.80 -0.85 11.32
CA LYS A 232 17.65 -2.00 10.43
C LYS A 232 16.16 -2.14 10.14
N ALA A 233 15.69 -1.66 9.00
CA ALA A 233 14.30 -1.68 8.58
C ALA A 233 14.15 -2.47 7.28
N GLN A 234 12.93 -2.99 7.02
CA GLN A 234 12.60 -3.57 5.73
C GLN A 234 12.80 -2.52 4.60
N PRO A 235 13.04 -2.96 3.36
CA PRO A 235 13.16 -2.06 2.22
C PRO A 235 12.00 -1.06 2.14
N HIS A 236 12.29 0.15 1.69
CA HIS A 236 11.32 1.23 1.60
C HIS A 236 10.03 0.83 0.89
N LEU A 237 10.14 0.14 -0.26
CA LEU A 237 8.97 -0.31 -1.04
C LEU A 237 8.09 -1.28 -0.25
N ILE A 238 8.66 -2.18 0.55
CA ILE A 238 7.90 -3.12 1.41
C ILE A 238 7.15 -2.35 2.49
N ARG A 239 7.81 -1.42 3.18
CA ARG A 239 7.18 -0.59 4.22
C ARG A 239 6.08 0.28 3.64
N ARG A 240 6.31 0.86 2.47
CA ARG A 240 5.32 1.64 1.73
C ARG A 240 4.10 0.80 1.35
N GLN A 241 4.31 -0.42 0.88
CA GLN A 241 3.23 -1.36 0.56
C GLN A 241 2.41 -1.72 1.82
N ILE A 242 3.07 -1.97 2.95
CA ILE A 242 2.39 -2.23 4.23
C ILE A 242 1.52 -1.05 4.64
N VAL A 243 2.04 0.18 4.58
CA VAL A 243 1.25 1.38 4.90
C VAL A 243 0.07 1.53 3.96
N ASN A 244 0.28 1.33 2.65
CA ASN A 244 -0.78 1.44 1.65
C ASN A 244 -1.91 0.44 1.91
N LEU A 245 -1.57 -0.84 2.17
CA LEU A 245 -2.53 -1.88 2.54
C LEU A 245 -3.36 -1.50 3.77
N SER A 246 -2.71 -0.89 4.77
CA SER A 246 -3.35 -0.54 6.03
C SER A 246 -4.40 0.55 5.91
N VAL A 247 -4.12 1.56 5.06
CA VAL A 247 -4.92 2.80 5.03
C VAL A 247 -5.68 3.02 3.71
N ALA A 248 -5.59 2.09 2.75
CA ALA A 248 -6.23 2.25 1.45
C ALA A 248 -7.76 2.47 1.55
N GLY A 249 -8.41 1.81 2.52
CA GLY A 249 -9.84 1.97 2.79
C GLY A 249 -10.20 3.18 3.66
N ASP A 250 -9.23 3.87 4.24
CA ASP A 250 -9.47 4.98 5.17
C ASP A 250 -9.57 6.31 4.41
N PHE A 251 -10.74 6.93 4.40
CA PHE A 251 -10.96 8.24 3.80
C PHE A 251 -10.17 9.32 4.54
N HIS A 252 -9.72 10.34 3.82
CA HIS A 252 -8.91 11.44 4.32
C HIS A 252 -7.53 11.03 4.86
N VAL A 253 -7.07 9.81 4.52
CA VAL A 253 -5.75 9.31 4.86
C VAL A 253 -5.07 8.83 3.58
N HIS A 254 -3.88 9.34 3.28
CA HIS A 254 -3.18 9.07 2.02
C HIS A 254 -1.71 8.76 2.26
N LEU A 255 -1.09 7.98 1.37
CA LEU A 255 0.36 7.97 1.27
C LEU A 255 0.83 9.28 0.63
N PHE A 256 1.89 9.85 1.21
CA PHE A 256 2.56 10.98 0.59
C PHE A 256 3.33 10.50 -0.66
N PRO A 257 3.34 11.29 -1.77
CA PRO A 257 4.06 10.91 -2.98
C PRO A 257 5.54 10.63 -2.74
N ASP A 258 6.05 9.55 -3.33
CA ASP A 258 7.41 9.06 -3.11
C ASP A 258 8.47 9.87 -3.86
N ASP A 259 8.07 10.48 -4.97
CA ASP A 259 8.89 11.36 -5.79
C ASP A 259 9.14 12.75 -5.18
N ILE A 260 8.52 13.03 -4.03
CA ILE A 260 8.68 14.28 -3.27
C ILE A 260 9.28 13.96 -1.90
N PRO A 261 10.59 13.69 -1.78
CA PRO A 261 11.19 13.40 -0.49
C PRO A 261 11.15 14.63 0.43
N VAL A 262 10.73 14.44 1.68
CA VAL A 262 10.67 15.49 2.70
C VAL A 262 11.42 15.07 3.95
N ASN A 263 12.56 15.71 4.19
CA ASN A 263 13.28 15.58 5.44
C ASN A 263 12.84 16.70 6.40
N ILE A 264 12.16 16.36 7.48
CA ILE A 264 11.67 17.35 8.46
C ILE A 264 12.78 18.09 9.21
N ALA A 265 14.01 17.59 9.17
CA ALA A 265 15.17 18.31 9.70
C ALA A 265 15.71 19.40 8.75
N ASN A 266 15.26 19.40 7.47
CA ASN A 266 15.72 20.36 6.46
C ASN A 266 14.69 21.48 6.26
N PRO A 267 15.01 22.76 6.57
CA PRO A 267 14.10 23.89 6.38
C PRO A 267 13.62 24.09 4.93
N ALA A 268 14.45 23.75 3.94
CA ALA A 268 14.07 23.87 2.53
C ALA A 268 12.96 22.87 2.15
N ASP A 269 13.03 21.65 2.69
CA ASP A 269 12.01 20.61 2.46
C ASP A 269 10.69 20.98 3.18
N LEU A 270 10.78 21.51 4.40
CA LEU A 270 9.61 21.99 5.13
C LEU A 270 8.93 23.17 4.42
N ARG A 271 9.72 24.08 3.83
CA ARG A 271 9.17 25.16 3.00
C ARG A 271 8.44 24.56 1.78
N ARG A 272 9.09 23.65 1.04
CA ARG A 272 8.49 22.97 -0.10
C ARG A 272 7.20 22.24 0.30
N LEU A 273 7.18 21.57 1.46
CA LEU A 273 5.98 20.90 1.98
C LEU A 273 4.83 21.90 2.17
N VAL A 274 5.10 23.07 2.76
CA VAL A 274 4.07 24.11 2.92
C VAL A 274 3.59 24.64 1.57
N ASP A 275 4.50 24.85 0.62
CA ASP A 275 4.19 25.36 -0.73
C ASP A 275 3.30 24.38 -1.54
N LEU A 276 3.33 23.08 -1.24
CA LEU A 276 2.43 22.07 -1.85
C LEU A 276 0.96 22.25 -1.40
N PHE A 277 0.71 22.91 -0.27
CA PHE A 277 -0.63 23.09 0.30
C PHE A 277 -1.00 24.56 0.48
N PRO A 278 -1.12 25.34 -0.62
CA PRO A 278 -1.33 26.78 -0.55
C PRO A 278 -2.67 27.13 0.09
N GLY A 279 -2.60 27.98 1.13
CA GLY A 279 -3.78 28.44 1.88
C GLY A 279 -4.30 27.43 2.93
N GLN A 280 -3.57 26.34 3.17
CA GLN A 280 -3.91 25.31 4.15
C GLN A 280 -2.94 25.35 5.33
N GLN A 281 -3.41 24.94 6.50
CA GLN A 281 -2.55 24.83 7.68
C GLN A 281 -1.87 23.44 7.68
N VAL A 282 -0.54 23.43 7.59
CA VAL A 282 0.27 22.19 7.64
C VAL A 282 0.76 21.95 9.04
N TYR A 283 0.53 20.75 9.55
CA TYR A 283 0.97 20.28 10.86
C TYR A 283 1.89 19.06 10.68
N ILE A 284 2.99 19.04 11.42
CA ILE A 284 3.87 17.87 11.49
C ILE A 284 3.37 16.97 12.62
N VAL A 285 3.21 15.68 12.32
CA VAL A 285 2.84 14.68 13.34
C VAL A 285 4.11 14.06 13.91
N ALA A 286 4.28 14.09 15.21
CA ALA A 286 5.45 13.54 15.90
C ALA A 286 5.08 12.92 17.25
N GLY A 287 5.81 11.87 17.64
CA GLY A 287 5.75 11.36 19.01
C GLY A 287 6.44 12.28 20.00
N SER A 288 6.02 12.27 21.26
CA SER A 288 6.65 13.04 22.34
C SER A 288 8.14 12.70 22.49
N ASP A 289 8.51 11.44 22.28
CA ASP A 289 9.88 10.96 22.30
C ASP A 289 10.75 11.55 21.19
N VAL A 290 10.20 11.75 20.00
CA VAL A 290 10.87 12.39 18.86
C VAL A 290 11.13 13.86 19.17
N VAL A 291 10.13 14.58 19.68
CA VAL A 291 10.28 15.99 20.06
C VAL A 291 11.34 16.18 21.15
N ALA A 292 11.39 15.25 22.11
CA ALA A 292 12.36 15.32 23.21
C ALA A 292 13.79 14.93 22.81
N LYS A 293 13.97 14.02 21.85
CA LYS A 293 15.27 13.37 21.60
C LYS A 293 15.91 13.75 20.28
N ALA A 294 15.14 14.04 19.22
CA ALA A 294 15.69 14.24 17.89
C ALA A 294 16.54 15.52 17.79
N SER A 295 17.66 15.42 17.07
CA SER A 295 18.61 16.53 16.88
C SER A 295 17.98 17.75 16.20
N SER A 296 17.00 17.56 15.33
CA SER A 296 16.27 18.62 14.66
C SER A 296 15.55 19.56 15.62
N TYR A 297 15.02 19.04 16.75
CA TYR A 297 14.35 19.83 17.79
C TYR A 297 15.33 20.45 18.79
N LYS A 298 16.59 19.97 18.83
CA LYS A 298 17.66 20.52 19.66
C LYS A 298 18.48 21.59 18.95
N ALA A 299 18.35 21.68 17.62
CA ALA A 299 19.06 22.68 16.83
C ALA A 299 18.49 24.09 17.08
N GLU A 300 19.30 25.13 16.79
CA GLU A 300 18.79 26.49 16.87
C GLU A 300 17.66 26.78 15.90
N PRO A 301 16.58 27.46 16.35
CA PRO A 301 15.46 27.82 15.50
C PRO A 301 15.89 28.73 14.34
N ARG A 302 15.55 28.31 13.11
CA ARG A 302 15.80 29.05 11.86
C ARG A 302 14.47 29.34 11.16
N PRO A 303 14.42 30.28 10.19
CA PRO A 303 13.24 30.43 9.34
C PRO A 303 12.90 29.09 8.67
N PHE A 304 11.62 28.71 8.67
CA PHE A 304 11.10 27.43 8.17
C PHE A 304 11.65 26.16 8.86
N SER A 305 12.38 26.28 9.98
CA SER A 305 12.77 25.09 10.74
C SER A 305 11.56 24.42 11.41
N ILE A 306 11.74 23.18 11.84
CA ILE A 306 10.71 22.38 12.50
C ILE A 306 10.05 23.11 13.68
N HIS A 307 10.77 23.94 14.40
CA HIS A 307 10.29 24.73 15.54
C HIS A 307 9.17 25.72 15.19
N ARG A 308 9.09 26.15 13.93
CA ARG A 308 8.09 27.12 13.46
C ARG A 308 6.88 26.47 12.81
N MET A 309 6.92 25.17 12.62
CA MET A 309 5.80 24.40 12.09
C MET A 309 4.72 24.18 13.15
N ASN A 310 3.46 24.04 12.72
CA ASN A 310 2.42 23.53 13.61
C ASN A 310 2.62 22.03 13.83
N HIS A 311 2.20 21.54 14.99
CA HIS A 311 2.41 20.15 15.38
C HIS A 311 1.15 19.46 15.87
N VAL A 312 1.05 18.18 15.60
CA VAL A 312 0.23 17.23 16.35
C VAL A 312 1.18 16.30 17.07
N ILE A 313 1.22 16.37 18.40
CA ILE A 313 2.12 15.56 19.21
C ILE A 313 1.30 14.49 19.93
N PHE A 314 1.63 13.23 19.69
CA PHE A 314 1.00 12.11 20.40
C PHE A 314 1.90 11.60 21.51
N ARG A 315 1.27 11.22 22.65
CA ARG A 315 1.95 10.63 23.81
C ARG A 315 1.49 9.19 24.00
N ARG A 316 2.44 8.36 24.42
CA ARG A 316 2.16 7.02 24.96
C ARG A 316 2.23 7.07 26.48
N ALA A 317 1.51 6.18 27.18
CA ALA A 317 1.63 6.08 28.62
C ALA A 317 3.07 5.74 29.02
N GLY A 318 3.54 6.35 30.11
CA GLY A 318 4.89 6.15 30.62
C GLY A 318 6.00 6.90 29.88
N GLU A 319 5.72 7.62 28.80
CA GLU A 319 6.71 8.52 28.20
C GLU A 319 6.94 9.77 29.06
N ALA A 320 8.19 10.27 29.08
CA ALA A 320 8.56 11.48 29.78
C ALA A 320 7.65 12.65 29.35
N GLU A 321 7.37 13.53 30.29
CA GLU A 321 6.67 14.79 29.98
C GLU A 321 7.44 15.57 28.90
N LEU A 322 6.66 16.23 28.04
CA LEU A 322 7.25 17.11 27.04
C LEU A 322 8.09 18.20 27.74
N PRO A 323 9.23 18.58 27.17
CA PRO A 323 10.05 19.63 27.74
C PRO A 323 9.23 20.92 27.86
N ALA A 324 9.30 21.57 29.02
CA ALA A 324 8.68 22.87 29.23
C ALA A 324 9.75 23.94 29.38
N PRO A 325 9.78 25.01 28.53
CA PRO A 325 8.88 25.25 27.39
C PRO A 325 9.15 24.33 26.21
N LEU A 326 8.10 24.03 25.44
CA LEU A 326 8.26 23.30 24.16
C LEU A 326 9.13 24.11 23.19
N PRO A 327 10.09 23.48 22.49
CA PRO A 327 10.90 24.17 21.48
C PRO A 327 10.11 24.46 20.18
N ILE A 328 8.81 24.71 20.28
CA ILE A 328 7.90 24.88 19.15
C ILE A 328 7.12 26.20 19.33
N THR A 329 7.20 27.06 18.32
CA THR A 329 6.50 28.34 18.29
C THR A 329 5.20 28.30 17.48
N GLY A 330 5.01 27.24 16.67
CA GLY A 330 3.74 26.98 15.97
C GLY A 330 2.64 26.49 16.90
N GLN A 331 1.45 26.30 16.35
CA GLN A 331 0.33 25.72 17.09
C GLN A 331 0.63 24.24 17.43
N VAL A 332 0.29 23.83 18.65
CA VAL A 332 0.49 22.46 19.11
C VAL A 332 -0.84 21.86 19.54
N ILE A 333 -1.20 20.72 18.95
CA ILE A 333 -2.30 19.86 19.36
C ILE A 333 -1.69 18.63 20.01
N GLN A 334 -2.08 18.33 21.25
CA GLN A 334 -1.63 17.14 21.95
C GLN A 334 -2.73 16.07 21.88
N LEU A 335 -2.32 14.84 21.52
CA LEU A 335 -3.18 13.67 21.48
C LEU A 335 -2.65 12.65 22.47
N GLN A 336 -3.55 12.04 23.20
CA GLN A 336 -3.25 10.88 24.04
C GLN A 336 -3.80 9.62 23.36
N LEU A 337 -2.97 8.60 23.25
CA LEU A 337 -3.41 7.31 22.72
C LEU A 337 -4.33 6.60 23.72
N PRO A 338 -5.34 5.85 23.23
CA PRO A 338 -6.08 4.93 24.07
C PRO A 338 -5.15 3.88 24.69
N PRO A 339 -5.35 3.50 25.98
CA PRO A 339 -4.45 2.59 26.67
C PRO A 339 -4.18 1.26 25.95
N HIS A 340 -5.18 0.69 25.28
CA HIS A 340 -5.04 -0.56 24.54
C HIS A 340 -4.14 -0.48 23.29
N LEU A 341 -3.81 0.73 22.82
CA LEU A 341 -2.92 0.96 21.68
C LEU A 341 -1.49 1.34 22.10
N GLU A 342 -1.29 1.67 23.37
CA GLU A 342 0.00 2.19 23.86
C GLU A 342 1.10 1.13 23.85
N ASP A 343 0.75 -0.13 24.15
CA ASP A 343 1.68 -1.26 24.19
C ASP A 343 2.02 -1.83 22.81
N ILE A 344 1.39 -1.32 21.75
CA ILE A 344 1.62 -1.80 20.40
C ILE A 344 2.80 -1.06 19.77
N SER A 345 3.89 -1.78 19.51
CA SER A 345 5.06 -1.23 18.83
C SER A 345 5.51 -2.11 17.67
N SER A 346 6.12 -1.50 16.66
CA SER A 346 6.72 -2.22 15.53
C SER A 346 7.79 -3.21 15.98
N THR A 347 8.57 -2.86 17.00
CA THR A 347 9.59 -3.76 17.57
C THR A 347 8.96 -5.02 18.15
N ARG A 348 7.89 -4.89 18.94
CA ARG A 348 7.18 -6.03 19.51
C ARG A 348 6.60 -6.96 18.43
N ILE A 349 6.11 -6.39 17.32
CA ILE A 349 5.60 -7.19 16.19
C ILE A 349 6.75 -7.99 15.57
N ARG A 350 7.89 -7.36 15.26
CA ARG A 350 9.05 -8.05 14.69
C ARG A 350 9.55 -9.17 15.59
N GLU A 351 9.65 -8.92 16.89
CA GLU A 351 10.03 -9.94 17.88
C GLU A 351 9.04 -11.09 17.95
N ASN A 352 7.73 -10.81 17.89
CA ASN A 352 6.70 -11.84 17.90
C ASN A 352 6.74 -12.70 16.63
N VAL A 353 6.92 -12.10 15.46
CA VAL A 353 7.08 -12.84 14.20
C VAL A 353 8.31 -13.75 14.27
N ASP A 354 9.44 -13.22 14.73
CA ASP A 354 10.69 -13.97 14.89
C ASP A 354 10.55 -15.16 15.87
N LEU A 355 9.77 -14.97 16.91
CA LEU A 355 9.47 -16.01 17.92
C LEU A 355 8.26 -16.89 17.57
N ASN A 356 7.72 -16.75 16.36
CA ASN A 356 6.51 -17.45 15.89
C ASN A 356 5.31 -17.27 16.87
N ARG A 357 5.13 -16.05 17.37
CA ARG A 357 4.03 -15.67 18.24
C ARG A 357 2.96 -14.92 17.46
N ASP A 358 1.73 -14.96 17.94
CA ASP A 358 0.59 -14.26 17.34
C ASP A 358 0.78 -12.73 17.34
N ILE A 359 0.44 -12.10 16.20
CA ILE A 359 0.47 -10.65 15.99
C ILE A 359 -0.90 -10.06 15.61
N SER A 360 -1.96 -10.88 15.60
CA SER A 360 -3.29 -10.50 15.14
C SER A 360 -3.89 -9.28 15.87
N ASN A 361 -3.53 -9.09 17.15
CA ASN A 361 -3.98 -7.96 17.95
C ASN A 361 -3.16 -6.68 17.77
N PHE A 362 -2.13 -6.69 16.94
CA PHE A 362 -1.19 -5.57 16.78
C PHE A 362 -1.21 -4.95 15.39
N ILE A 363 -1.76 -5.66 14.41
CA ILE A 363 -1.70 -5.29 13.00
C ILE A 363 -2.99 -5.68 12.26
N ASP A 364 -3.29 -5.02 11.15
CA ASP A 364 -4.43 -5.40 10.31
C ASP A 364 -4.26 -6.83 9.74
N PRO A 365 -5.33 -7.63 9.64
CA PRO A 365 -5.25 -9.03 9.17
C PRO A 365 -4.62 -9.16 7.78
N VAL A 366 -4.92 -8.26 6.85
CA VAL A 366 -4.33 -8.29 5.50
C VAL A 366 -2.81 -8.08 5.51
N ILE A 367 -2.30 -7.32 6.49
CA ILE A 367 -0.87 -7.08 6.64
C ILE A 367 -0.21 -8.26 7.33
N GLN A 368 -0.88 -8.87 8.31
CA GLN A 368 -0.40 -10.11 8.92
C GLN A 368 -0.19 -11.20 7.87
N ASP A 369 -1.18 -11.39 6.98
CA ASP A 369 -1.11 -12.33 5.88
C ASP A 369 0.05 -11.98 4.92
N PHE A 370 0.19 -10.71 4.56
CA PHE A 370 1.30 -10.23 3.74
C PHE A 370 2.67 -10.51 4.38
N ILE A 371 2.83 -10.27 5.68
CA ILE A 371 4.07 -10.53 6.43
C ILE A 371 4.41 -12.02 6.38
N TYR A 372 3.43 -12.88 6.65
CA TYR A 372 3.66 -14.33 6.71
C TYR A 372 3.92 -14.95 5.34
N GLN A 373 3.18 -14.55 4.31
CA GLN A 373 3.37 -15.05 2.95
C GLN A 373 4.72 -14.63 2.34
N ASN A 374 5.25 -13.48 2.74
CA ASN A 374 6.53 -12.99 2.24
C ASN A 374 7.70 -13.28 3.19
N GLY A 375 7.48 -14.00 4.29
CA GLY A 375 8.51 -14.33 5.26
C GLY A 375 9.23 -13.11 5.86
N LEU A 376 8.50 -11.99 6.04
CA LEU A 376 9.10 -10.76 6.56
C LEU A 376 9.37 -10.89 8.07
N TYR A 377 10.42 -10.21 8.53
CA TYR A 377 10.80 -10.11 9.96
C TYR A 377 11.27 -11.41 10.60
N LEU A 378 11.63 -12.43 9.82
CA LEU A 378 12.30 -13.62 10.33
C LEU A 378 13.80 -13.35 10.56
N ARG A 379 14.41 -14.04 11.53
CA ARG A 379 15.83 -13.85 11.92
C ARG A 379 16.80 -13.89 10.74
N ASP A 380 16.63 -14.84 9.85
CA ASP A 380 17.50 -14.99 8.69
C ASP A 380 17.51 -13.77 7.76
N SER A 381 16.42 -13.02 7.72
CA SER A 381 16.33 -11.76 6.96
C SER A 381 16.90 -10.56 7.72
N GLN A 382 16.91 -10.62 9.06
CA GLN A 382 17.40 -9.52 9.93
C GLN A 382 18.89 -9.63 10.26
N GLU A 383 19.44 -10.84 10.25
CA GLU A 383 20.85 -11.10 10.55
C GLU A 383 21.78 -10.89 9.36
N LYS A 384 21.26 -10.63 8.16
CA LYS A 384 22.12 -10.23 7.04
C LYS A 384 22.75 -8.86 7.39
N PRO A 385 24.06 -8.83 7.64
CA PRO A 385 24.73 -7.55 7.88
C PRO A 385 24.45 -6.65 6.67
N MET A 386 24.10 -5.40 6.92
CA MET A 386 24.05 -4.42 5.84
C MET A 386 25.45 -4.33 5.26
N LEU A 387 25.61 -4.87 4.04
CA LEU A 387 26.85 -4.77 3.31
C LEU A 387 26.98 -3.32 2.85
N GLY A 388 27.88 -2.57 3.43
CA GLY A 388 28.30 -1.27 2.94
C GLY A 388 29.08 -1.45 1.64
N ALA A 389 29.24 -0.40 0.85
CA ALA A 389 30.03 -0.45 -0.38
C ALA A 389 31.49 -0.89 -0.11
N GLY A 390 32.03 -0.63 1.08
CA GLY A 390 33.37 -1.06 1.52
C GLY A 390 33.46 -2.54 1.88
N ASP A 391 32.33 -3.21 2.05
CA ASP A 391 32.29 -4.65 2.37
C ASP A 391 32.17 -5.52 1.11
N LEU A 392 32.17 -4.89 -0.08
CA LEU A 392 31.99 -5.53 -1.36
C LEU A 392 33.21 -5.40 -2.24
N GLU A 393 33.61 -6.49 -2.85
CA GLU A 393 34.68 -6.53 -3.84
C GLU A 393 34.13 -7.08 -5.17
N PHE A 394 34.51 -6.43 -6.27
CA PHE A 394 34.22 -6.92 -7.61
C PHE A 394 35.46 -7.61 -8.15
N GLN A 395 35.31 -8.86 -8.58
CA GLN A 395 36.36 -9.64 -9.19
C GLN A 395 36.01 -10.05 -10.62
N TRP A 396 36.83 -9.68 -11.56
CA TRP A 396 36.75 -10.20 -12.93
C TRP A 396 37.34 -11.60 -13.02
N VAL A 397 36.58 -12.51 -13.62
CA VAL A 397 37.03 -13.86 -13.92
C VAL A 397 37.03 -14.02 -15.44
N GLY A 398 38.19 -14.28 -16.03
CA GLY A 398 38.32 -14.45 -17.48
C GLY A 398 37.75 -15.78 -17.96
N GLU A 399 38.33 -16.85 -17.45
CA GLU A 399 37.86 -18.22 -17.70
C GLU A 399 37.55 -18.86 -16.36
N PRO A 400 36.26 -19.04 -15.99
CA PRO A 400 35.89 -19.65 -14.74
C PRO A 400 36.22 -21.16 -14.77
N ASP A 401 36.91 -21.64 -13.74
CA ASP A 401 37.18 -23.06 -13.59
C ASP A 401 35.88 -23.87 -13.31
N PRO A 402 35.89 -25.20 -13.56
CA PRO A 402 34.71 -26.03 -13.34
C PRO A 402 34.16 -26.01 -11.91
N LEU A 403 35.02 -25.88 -10.89
CA LEU A 403 34.62 -25.84 -9.48
C LEU A 403 33.89 -24.53 -9.15
N LEU A 404 34.38 -23.42 -9.69
CA LEU A 404 33.71 -22.11 -9.56
C LEU A 404 32.34 -22.14 -10.24
N LEU A 405 32.26 -22.70 -11.46
CA LEU A 405 31.00 -22.82 -12.20
C LEU A 405 29.98 -23.70 -11.43
N ASP A 406 30.43 -24.79 -10.86
CA ASP A 406 29.56 -25.65 -10.05
C ASP A 406 29.03 -24.92 -8.80
N SER A 407 29.87 -24.12 -8.16
CA SER A 407 29.45 -23.31 -7.00
C SER A 407 28.45 -22.20 -7.36
N LEU A 408 28.66 -21.54 -8.52
CA LEU A 408 27.79 -20.45 -9.00
C LEU A 408 26.42 -20.95 -9.46
N THR A 409 26.34 -22.16 -9.96
CA THR A 409 25.11 -22.74 -10.51
C THR A 409 24.40 -23.69 -9.55
N ALA A 410 24.99 -23.95 -8.38
CA ALA A 410 24.38 -24.80 -7.36
C ALA A 410 23.00 -24.30 -6.93
N GLY A 411 22.00 -25.18 -6.99
CA GLY A 411 20.64 -24.89 -6.58
C GLY A 411 19.79 -24.08 -7.58
N GLN A 412 20.32 -23.77 -8.76
CA GLN A 412 19.52 -23.09 -9.81
C GLN A 412 18.76 -24.12 -10.67
N PRO A 413 17.48 -23.87 -11.00
CA PRO A 413 16.67 -24.80 -11.78
C PRO A 413 17.23 -25.03 -13.20
N ASP A 414 17.89 -24.02 -13.80
CA ASP A 414 18.44 -24.05 -15.16
C ASP A 414 19.95 -24.21 -15.17
N ARG A 415 20.50 -24.95 -14.21
CA ARG A 415 21.96 -25.14 -13.98
C ARG A 415 22.74 -25.44 -15.24
N GLU A 416 22.28 -26.40 -16.07
CA GLU A 416 22.97 -26.80 -17.29
C GLU A 416 22.98 -25.73 -18.37
N ILE A 417 21.87 -24.99 -18.48
CA ILE A 417 21.75 -23.87 -19.44
C ILE A 417 22.70 -22.72 -19.06
N VAL A 418 22.73 -22.38 -17.77
CA VAL A 418 23.62 -21.30 -17.25
C VAL A 418 25.08 -21.73 -17.40
N ARG A 419 25.41 -22.98 -17.09
CA ARG A 419 26.77 -23.52 -17.23
C ARG A 419 27.22 -23.52 -18.71
N SER A 420 26.39 -24.01 -19.63
CA SER A 420 26.67 -23.99 -21.05
C SER A 420 26.83 -22.55 -21.57
N ALA A 421 25.98 -21.63 -21.18
CA ALA A 421 26.11 -20.25 -21.57
C ALA A 421 27.43 -19.58 -21.12
N ILE A 422 27.95 -19.96 -19.97
CA ILE A 422 29.23 -19.45 -19.45
C ILE A 422 30.44 -20.14 -20.12
N THR A 423 30.38 -21.46 -20.38
CA THR A 423 31.53 -22.24 -20.88
C THR A 423 31.68 -22.20 -22.39
N ASP A 424 30.58 -22.26 -23.14
CA ASP A 424 30.63 -22.53 -24.59
C ASP A 424 30.87 -21.26 -25.44
N GLN A 425 30.80 -20.05 -24.85
CA GLN A 425 30.77 -18.83 -25.63
C GLN A 425 31.80 -17.75 -25.19
N GLY A 426 32.77 -18.13 -24.34
CA GLY A 426 33.84 -17.22 -23.89
C GLY A 426 33.29 -16.01 -23.11
N ASP A 427 32.24 -16.24 -22.36
CA ASP A 427 31.61 -15.20 -21.56
C ASP A 427 32.54 -14.75 -20.42
N ARG A 428 32.50 -13.43 -20.13
CA ARG A 428 33.20 -12.87 -18.99
C ARG A 428 32.29 -12.86 -17.80
N VAL A 429 32.83 -13.23 -16.62
CA VAL A 429 32.09 -13.26 -15.37
C VAL A 429 32.63 -12.20 -14.44
N LEU A 430 31.74 -11.36 -13.92
CA LEU A 430 31.98 -10.45 -12.82
C LEU A 430 31.38 -11.04 -11.55
N LEU A 431 32.21 -11.33 -10.56
CA LEU A 431 31.80 -11.80 -9.24
C LEU A 431 31.64 -10.62 -8.30
N LEU A 432 30.59 -10.65 -7.50
CA LEU A 432 30.41 -9.80 -6.32
C LEU A 432 30.78 -10.67 -5.10
N ARG A 433 31.79 -10.26 -4.36
CA ARG A 433 32.28 -10.95 -3.17
C ARG A 433 32.17 -10.08 -1.93
N ARG A 434 32.13 -10.73 -0.77
CA ARG A 434 32.29 -10.06 0.50
C ARG A 434 33.77 -9.83 0.76
N ALA A 435 34.17 -8.58 1.01
CA ALA A 435 35.52 -8.24 1.40
C ALA A 435 35.93 -8.96 2.71
N GLY A 436 37.11 -9.53 2.73
CA GLY A 436 37.65 -10.24 3.90
C GLY A 436 37.31 -11.74 3.99
N SER A 437 36.07 -12.17 3.76
CA SER A 437 35.73 -13.60 3.74
C SER A 437 35.87 -14.23 2.35
N GLY A 438 35.80 -13.43 1.31
CA GLY A 438 35.82 -13.90 -0.07
C GLY A 438 34.54 -14.64 -0.55
N ASP A 439 33.50 -14.67 0.29
CA ASP A 439 32.23 -15.31 -0.04
C ASP A 439 31.61 -14.70 -1.30
N ILE A 440 31.16 -15.53 -2.22
CA ILE A 440 30.48 -15.08 -3.44
C ILE A 440 29.01 -14.74 -3.08
N LEU A 441 28.64 -13.48 -3.27
CA LEU A 441 27.30 -12.96 -3.00
C LEU A 441 26.42 -12.92 -4.25
N GLY A 442 27.04 -12.86 -5.43
CA GLY A 442 26.35 -12.84 -6.71
C GLY A 442 27.34 -12.84 -7.88
N TYR A 443 26.79 -12.97 -9.07
CA TYR A 443 27.60 -12.88 -10.29
C TYR A 443 26.79 -12.29 -11.45
N ILE A 444 27.51 -11.74 -12.43
CA ILE A 444 26.96 -11.32 -13.72
C ILE A 444 27.83 -11.96 -14.80
N ALA A 445 27.23 -12.79 -15.66
CA ALA A 445 27.86 -13.30 -16.86
C ALA A 445 27.42 -12.43 -18.06
N TYR A 446 28.38 -12.01 -18.88
CA TYR A 446 28.10 -11.21 -20.06
C TYR A 446 29.07 -11.55 -21.19
N ARG A 447 28.64 -11.34 -22.42
CA ARG A 447 29.41 -11.55 -23.63
C ARG A 447 29.25 -10.42 -24.61
N SER A 448 30.26 -10.22 -25.45
CA SER A 448 30.14 -9.36 -26.61
C SER A 448 29.42 -10.12 -27.74
N LEU A 449 28.29 -9.59 -28.19
CA LEU A 449 27.55 -10.16 -29.30
C LEU A 449 27.93 -9.45 -30.60
N THR A 450 28.16 -10.22 -31.66
CA THR A 450 28.14 -9.65 -33.04
C THR A 450 26.70 -9.22 -33.36
N THR A 451 26.57 -8.35 -34.37
CA THR A 451 25.23 -7.89 -34.80
C THR A 451 24.31 -9.06 -35.17
N SER A 452 24.86 -10.09 -35.84
CA SER A 452 24.09 -11.29 -36.22
C SER A 452 23.64 -12.07 -35.00
N GLN A 453 24.49 -12.28 -34.01
CA GLN A 453 24.16 -12.98 -32.76
C GLN A 453 23.14 -12.19 -31.94
N LEU A 454 23.21 -10.85 -31.94
CA LEU A 454 22.24 -9.98 -31.28
C LEU A 454 20.83 -10.15 -31.88
N PHE A 455 20.72 -10.18 -33.20
CA PHE A 455 19.46 -10.43 -33.90
C PHE A 455 18.87 -11.80 -33.57
N THR A 456 19.71 -12.83 -33.54
CA THR A 456 19.26 -14.19 -33.19
C THR A 456 18.81 -14.28 -31.73
N ALA A 457 19.54 -13.67 -30.81
CA ALA A 457 19.25 -13.72 -29.38
C ALA A 457 17.98 -12.94 -28.98
N LEU A 458 17.69 -11.85 -29.65
CA LEU A 458 16.52 -11.00 -29.31
C LEU A 458 15.25 -11.41 -30.06
N GLY A 459 15.35 -12.18 -31.13
CA GLY A 459 14.20 -12.55 -31.96
C GLY A 459 13.43 -11.37 -32.58
N ASP A 460 13.90 -10.14 -32.36
CA ASP A 460 13.28 -8.89 -32.75
C ASP A 460 14.33 -7.98 -33.42
N THR A 461 14.18 -7.79 -34.72
CA THR A 461 15.11 -7.00 -35.52
C THR A 461 15.03 -5.50 -35.23
N GLU A 462 13.88 -4.99 -34.85
CA GLU A 462 13.69 -3.57 -34.53
C GLU A 462 14.36 -3.20 -33.20
N LEU A 463 14.20 -4.03 -32.18
CA LEU A 463 14.84 -3.85 -30.88
C LEU A 463 16.37 -3.94 -30.99
N ALA A 464 16.89 -4.91 -31.76
CA ALA A 464 18.31 -5.06 -32.02
C ALA A 464 18.90 -3.83 -32.73
N ASN A 465 18.20 -3.28 -33.71
CA ASN A 465 18.61 -2.04 -34.38
C ASN A 465 18.62 -0.82 -33.48
N ARG A 466 17.62 -0.69 -32.58
CA ARG A 466 17.56 0.40 -31.60
C ARG A 466 18.71 0.32 -30.59
N ILE A 467 19.07 -0.90 -30.13
CA ILE A 467 20.23 -1.10 -29.25
C ILE A 467 21.52 -0.74 -29.95
N ARG A 468 21.72 -1.16 -31.21
CA ARG A 468 22.90 -0.84 -32.03
C ARG A 468 23.08 0.67 -32.24
N LEU A 469 21.99 1.38 -32.53
CA LEU A 469 22.04 2.83 -32.72
C LEU A 469 22.40 3.58 -31.43
N ARG A 470 22.01 3.06 -30.25
CA ARG A 470 22.42 3.64 -28.99
C ARG A 470 23.85 3.31 -28.56
N ALA A 471 24.37 2.18 -29.00
CA ALA A 471 25.75 1.77 -28.67
C ALA A 471 26.78 2.40 -29.59
N ALA A 472 26.36 2.95 -30.74
CA ALA A 472 27.23 3.60 -31.73
C ALA A 472 27.32 5.14 -31.54
N GLY A 473 26.53 5.74 -30.64
CA GLY A 473 26.56 7.15 -30.24
C GLY A 473 27.07 7.32 -28.85
#